data_06fba32d2742bc341898d635da937926
#
_entry.id   06fba32d2742bc341898d635da937926
#
_cell.length_a   1.000
_cell.length_b   1.000
_cell.length_c   1.000
_cell.angle_alpha   90.00
_cell.angle_beta   90.00
_cell.angle_gamma   90.00
#
_symmetry.space_group_name_H-M   'P 1'
#
loop_
_entity.id
_entity.type
_entity.pdbx_description
1 polymer ?
#
loop_
_entity_poly.entity_id
_entity_poly.type
_entity_poly.pdbx_seq_one_letter_code
_entity_poly.pdbx_strand_id
1 'polypeptide(L)'
;MRTCLVSIMFLIPTHSLVLMAKGLYHYLAEAWAGARDSWIWDVVMKQRLIEWRREPSIVRVEKPTRINKARQYGYKAKQGIIVVRVRLRRGPFNRRRPNSGRRPKRMGVYGITTSKGLQLIAEERAARKYPNMEVLGSYWVGEDGTYVWYEVILVDPSHPAIRSDPDFSWLVGK
;
A
#
# COMPACT_ATOMS: atom_id res chain seq x y z
N MET A 1 -7.28 -13.28 -74.85
CA MET A 1 -6.45 -13.22 -73.66
C MET A 1 -7.05 -12.17 -72.76
N ARG A 2 -7.82 -12.58 -71.74
CA ARG A 2 -8.49 -11.68 -70.78
C ARG A 2 -7.73 -11.77 -69.48
N THR A 3 -7.02 -10.73 -69.09
CA THR A 3 -6.33 -10.57 -67.82
C THR A 3 -7.33 -10.23 -66.72
N CYS A 4 -7.50 -11.12 -65.76
CA CYS A 4 -8.30 -10.99 -64.59
C CYS A 4 -7.51 -10.22 -63.51
N LEU A 5 -7.85 -8.96 -63.26
CA LEU A 5 -7.35 -8.16 -62.14
C LEU A 5 -8.13 -8.56 -60.90
N VAL A 6 -7.51 -9.35 -60.04
CA VAL A 6 -8.03 -9.64 -58.69
C VAL A 6 -7.67 -8.46 -57.79
N SER A 7 -8.66 -7.66 -57.50
CA SER A 7 -8.58 -6.56 -56.54
C SER A 7 -8.60 -7.17 -55.12
N ILE A 8 -7.43 -7.25 -54.49
CA ILE A 8 -7.33 -7.62 -53.08
C ILE A 8 -7.68 -6.38 -52.23
N MET A 9 -8.95 -6.31 -51.88
CA MET A 9 -9.41 -5.34 -50.87
C MET A 9 -8.92 -5.79 -49.51
N PHE A 10 -7.84 -5.16 -49.01
CA PHE A 10 -7.40 -5.27 -47.61
C PHE A 10 -8.50 -4.70 -46.74
N LEU A 11 -9.28 -5.56 -46.11
CA LEU A 11 -10.12 -5.21 -44.97
C LEU A 11 -9.20 -4.90 -43.80
N ILE A 12 -8.91 -3.61 -43.60
CA ILE A 12 -8.34 -3.09 -42.34
C ILE A 12 -9.49 -3.14 -41.32
N PRO A 13 -9.38 -3.94 -40.24
CA PRO A 13 -10.37 -3.86 -39.18
C PRO A 13 -10.22 -2.49 -38.52
N THR A 14 -11.17 -1.63 -38.77
CA THR A 14 -11.34 -0.38 -38.03
C THR A 14 -11.79 -0.73 -36.60
N HIS A 15 -10.89 -1.29 -35.80
CA HIS A 15 -11.01 -1.13 -34.37
C HIS A 15 -10.75 0.35 -34.07
N SER A 16 -11.83 1.12 -34.05
CA SER A 16 -11.82 2.42 -33.42
C SER A 16 -11.45 2.19 -31.96
N LEU A 17 -10.15 2.31 -31.65
CA LEU A 17 -9.67 2.50 -30.32
C LEU A 17 -10.32 3.80 -29.81
N VAL A 18 -11.49 3.67 -29.20
CA VAL A 18 -12.06 4.73 -28.39
C VAL A 18 -11.04 4.94 -27.27
N LEU A 19 -10.14 5.90 -27.49
CA LEU A 19 -9.24 6.41 -26.48
C LEU A 19 -10.12 7.06 -25.40
N MET A 20 -10.66 6.25 -24.51
CA MET A 20 -11.30 6.73 -23.30
C MET A 20 -10.26 7.57 -22.55
N ALA A 21 -10.51 8.87 -22.43
CA ALA A 21 -9.66 9.78 -21.66
C ALA A 21 -9.57 9.25 -20.23
N LYS A 22 -8.38 8.78 -19.85
CA LYS A 22 -8.12 8.21 -18.52
C LYS A 22 -7.92 9.35 -17.53
N GLY A 23 -8.49 9.24 -16.35
CA GLY A 23 -8.32 10.23 -15.29
C GLY A 23 -6.93 10.21 -14.64
N LEU A 24 -6.57 11.28 -13.92
CA LEU A 24 -5.29 11.45 -13.21
C LEU A 24 -4.90 10.23 -12.38
N TYR A 25 -5.83 9.66 -11.63
CA TYR A 25 -5.54 8.52 -10.76
C TYR A 25 -5.19 7.25 -11.53
N HIS A 26 -5.68 7.11 -12.75
CA HIS A 26 -5.30 6.01 -13.62
C HIS A 26 -3.83 6.11 -14.03
N TYR A 27 -3.40 7.28 -14.51
CA TYR A 27 -1.99 7.51 -14.86
C TYR A 27 -1.05 7.40 -13.67
N LEU A 28 -1.47 7.85 -12.49
CA LEU A 28 -0.72 7.62 -11.26
C LEU A 28 -0.61 6.13 -10.91
N ALA A 29 -1.65 5.35 -11.14
CA ALA A 29 -1.61 3.92 -10.91
C ALA A 29 -0.67 3.21 -11.89
N GLU A 30 -0.68 3.57 -13.17
CA GLU A 30 0.26 3.08 -14.19
C GLU A 30 1.71 3.44 -13.83
N ALA A 31 1.96 4.70 -13.45
CA ALA A 31 3.28 5.15 -13.01
C ALA A 31 3.80 4.35 -11.79
N TRP A 32 2.92 4.01 -10.84
CA TRP A 32 3.27 3.16 -9.71
C TRP A 32 3.44 1.69 -10.07
N ALA A 33 2.73 1.18 -11.07
CA ALA A 33 2.88 -0.19 -11.56
C ALA A 33 4.21 -0.39 -12.29
N GLY A 34 4.59 0.56 -13.17
CA GLY A 34 5.87 0.54 -13.90
C GLY A 34 7.05 1.12 -13.12
N ALA A 35 6.83 1.56 -11.90
CA ALA A 35 7.81 2.33 -11.14
C ALA A 35 9.08 1.54 -10.79
N ARG A 36 8.98 0.22 -10.61
CA ARG A 36 10.14 -0.64 -10.29
C ARG A 36 11.16 -0.70 -11.43
N ASP A 37 10.70 -0.51 -12.67
CA ASP A 37 11.52 -0.58 -13.87
C ASP A 37 12.00 0.81 -14.32
N SER A 38 11.59 1.86 -13.59
CA SER A 38 11.93 3.26 -13.88
C SER A 38 13.14 3.72 -13.07
N TRP A 39 14.15 4.28 -13.75
CA TRP A 39 15.32 4.90 -13.10
C TRP A 39 14.94 6.02 -12.11
N ILE A 40 13.87 6.77 -12.41
CA ILE A 40 13.36 7.85 -11.53
C ILE A 40 12.92 7.27 -10.19
N TRP A 41 12.23 6.12 -10.23
CA TRP A 41 11.82 5.41 -9.03
C TRP A 41 13.00 5.00 -8.17
N ASP A 42 14.02 4.43 -8.79
CA ASP A 42 15.23 4.00 -8.10
C ASP A 42 15.92 5.15 -7.37
N VAL A 43 16.06 6.30 -8.02
CA VAL A 43 16.67 7.48 -7.41
C VAL A 43 15.79 8.05 -6.29
N VAL A 44 14.54 8.35 -6.59
CA VAL A 44 13.61 9.00 -5.62
C VAL A 44 13.31 8.08 -4.43
N MET A 45 13.02 6.81 -4.69
CA MET A 45 12.70 5.87 -3.61
C MET A 45 13.91 5.49 -2.77
N LYS A 46 15.09 5.37 -3.36
CA LYS A 46 16.32 5.15 -2.57
C LYS A 46 16.57 6.27 -1.57
N GLN A 47 16.43 7.54 -1.97
CA GLN A 47 16.55 8.68 -1.07
C GLN A 47 15.51 8.62 0.06
N ARG A 48 14.24 8.44 -0.29
CA ARG A 48 13.14 8.32 0.69
C ARG A 48 13.36 7.17 1.68
N LEU A 49 13.78 6.01 1.21
CA LEU A 49 14.03 4.85 2.07
C LEU A 49 15.17 5.09 3.06
N ILE A 50 16.21 5.84 2.67
CA ILE A 50 17.30 6.24 3.58
C ILE A 50 16.77 7.15 4.69
N GLU A 51 15.94 8.13 4.35
CA GLU A 51 15.29 9.03 5.31
C GLU A 51 14.35 8.24 6.24
N TRP A 52 13.50 7.40 5.68
CA TRP A 52 12.51 6.61 6.44
C TRP A 52 13.15 5.60 7.40
N ARG A 53 14.37 5.13 7.13
CA ARG A 53 15.12 4.30 8.07
C ARG A 53 15.56 5.05 9.32
N ARG A 54 15.80 6.35 9.21
CA ARG A 54 16.22 7.21 10.32
C ARG A 54 15.03 7.69 11.17
N GLU A 55 13.84 7.74 10.57
CA GLU A 55 12.61 8.13 11.26
C GLU A 55 12.17 7.09 12.30
N PRO A 56 11.32 7.49 13.26
CA PRO A 56 10.64 6.56 14.15
C PRO A 56 9.84 5.48 13.39
N SER A 57 9.52 4.37 14.06
CA SER A 57 8.80 3.25 13.43
C SER A 57 7.35 3.60 13.02
N ILE A 58 6.76 4.63 13.64
CA ILE A 58 5.40 5.11 13.37
C ILE A 58 5.46 6.62 13.30
N VAL A 59 5.23 7.18 12.11
CA VAL A 59 5.31 8.61 11.80
C VAL A 59 4.02 9.08 11.15
N ARG A 60 3.46 10.19 11.61
CA ARG A 60 2.37 10.88 10.94
C ARG A 60 2.91 11.56 9.68
N VAL A 61 2.21 11.40 8.57
CA VAL A 61 2.55 11.97 7.27
C VAL A 61 1.47 12.99 6.89
N GLU A 62 1.88 14.16 6.44
CA GLU A 62 0.93 15.21 6.04
C GLU A 62 0.15 14.85 4.76
N LYS A 63 0.84 14.24 3.80
CA LYS A 63 0.26 13.84 2.52
C LYS A 63 0.57 12.38 2.22
N PRO A 64 -0.41 11.60 1.75
CA PRO A 64 -0.18 10.21 1.40
C PRO A 64 0.81 10.11 0.23
N THR A 65 1.76 9.18 0.31
CA THR A 65 2.75 8.95 -0.76
C THR A 65 2.10 8.41 -2.03
N ARG A 66 1.06 7.57 -1.87
CA ARG A 66 0.29 6.98 -2.98
C ARG A 66 -1.16 7.45 -2.92
N ILE A 67 -1.41 8.67 -3.44
CA ILE A 67 -2.74 9.29 -3.39
C ILE A 67 -3.82 8.45 -4.09
N ASN A 68 -3.50 7.76 -5.18
CA ASN A 68 -4.41 6.87 -5.88
C ASN A 68 -4.89 5.71 -4.97
N LYS A 69 -3.96 5.08 -4.22
CA LYS A 69 -4.33 4.02 -3.25
C LYS A 69 -5.06 4.58 -2.04
N ALA A 70 -4.60 5.71 -1.50
CA ALA A 70 -5.28 6.35 -0.37
C ALA A 70 -6.75 6.66 -0.70
N ARG A 71 -7.03 7.22 -1.88
CA ARG A 71 -8.39 7.51 -2.33
C ARG A 71 -9.26 6.27 -2.52
N GLN A 72 -8.69 5.15 -2.95
CA GLN A 72 -9.41 3.88 -3.05
C GLN A 72 -9.90 3.36 -1.69
N TYR A 73 -9.16 3.68 -0.60
CA TYR A 73 -9.54 3.36 0.77
C TYR A 73 -10.35 4.47 1.46
N GLY A 74 -10.91 5.42 0.70
CA GLY A 74 -11.77 6.46 1.25
C GLY A 74 -11.04 7.67 1.85
N TYR A 75 -9.74 7.82 1.63
CA TYR A 75 -9.01 8.99 2.11
C TYR A 75 -9.57 10.29 1.51
N LYS A 76 -9.88 11.23 2.40
CA LYS A 76 -10.21 12.63 2.06
C LYS A 76 -9.25 13.55 2.81
N ALA A 77 -8.83 14.65 2.16
CA ALA A 77 -7.99 15.66 2.79
C ALA A 77 -8.85 16.57 3.69
N LYS A 78 -9.33 16.02 4.79
CA LYS A 78 -10.17 16.69 5.80
C LYS A 78 -9.53 16.59 7.18
N GLN A 79 -9.91 17.49 8.07
CA GLN A 79 -9.65 17.35 9.50
C GLN A 79 -10.36 16.09 10.03
N GLY A 80 -9.73 15.40 10.96
CA GLY A 80 -10.21 14.12 11.47
C GLY A 80 -9.72 12.89 10.69
N ILE A 81 -9.03 13.06 9.54
CA ILE A 81 -8.39 11.98 8.81
C ILE A 81 -6.87 12.21 8.81
N ILE A 82 -6.13 11.21 9.22
CA ILE A 82 -4.67 11.23 9.22
C ILE A 82 -4.10 10.03 8.49
N VAL A 83 -2.90 10.20 7.95
CA VAL A 83 -2.12 9.12 7.35
C VAL A 83 -0.90 8.88 8.21
N VAL A 84 -0.63 7.63 8.52
CA VAL A 84 0.47 7.22 9.38
C VAL A 84 1.32 6.20 8.64
N ARG A 85 2.61 6.49 8.49
CA ARG A 85 3.58 5.54 7.92
C ARG A 85 4.13 4.66 9.03
N VAL A 86 4.03 3.34 8.84
CA VAL A 86 4.49 2.33 9.78
C VAL A 86 5.61 1.52 9.14
N ARG A 87 6.76 1.46 9.82
CA ARG A 87 7.91 0.64 9.45
C ARG A 87 7.86 -0.70 10.16
N LEU A 88 8.01 -1.78 9.42
CA LEU A 88 8.08 -3.14 9.93
C LEU A 88 9.37 -3.81 9.48
N ARG A 89 9.92 -4.67 10.33
CA ARG A 89 11.06 -5.49 9.96
C ARG A 89 10.60 -6.60 9.02
N ARG A 90 11.32 -6.79 7.95
CA ARG A 90 11.14 -7.86 6.98
C ARG A 90 11.91 -9.11 7.43
N GLY A 91 11.51 -10.25 6.92
CA GLY A 91 12.19 -11.51 7.14
C GLY A 91 11.41 -12.49 8.00
N PRO A 92 11.94 -13.70 8.18
CA PRO A 92 11.29 -14.75 8.96
C PRO A 92 11.27 -14.40 10.45
N PHE A 93 10.34 -15.00 11.14
CA PHE A 93 10.29 -14.91 12.60
C PHE A 93 11.49 -15.68 13.20
N ASN A 94 12.42 -14.93 13.80
CA ASN A 94 13.59 -15.53 14.44
C ASN A 94 13.28 -15.86 15.91
N ARG A 95 13.19 -17.14 16.21
CA ARG A 95 13.05 -17.63 17.57
C ARG A 95 14.37 -18.25 18.05
N ARG A 96 14.80 -17.86 19.24
CA ARG A 96 15.97 -18.46 19.87
C ARG A 96 15.72 -19.95 20.14
N ARG A 97 16.66 -20.81 19.77
CA ARG A 97 16.59 -22.23 20.08
C ARG A 97 16.74 -22.45 21.59
N PRO A 98 15.90 -23.33 22.19
CA PRO A 98 16.10 -23.74 23.55
C PRO A 98 17.45 -24.52 23.67
N ASN A 99 18.31 -24.13 24.59
CA ASN A 99 19.69 -24.64 24.68
C ASN A 99 20.00 -25.32 25.99
N SER A 100 19.06 -25.52 26.91
CA SER A 100 19.31 -26.23 28.17
C SER A 100 18.16 -27.18 28.50
N GLY A 101 18.50 -28.34 29.08
CA GLY A 101 17.56 -29.35 29.55
C GLY A 101 16.71 -30.03 28.45
N ARG A 102 17.17 -30.00 27.18
CA ARG A 102 16.42 -30.62 26.06
C ARG A 102 17.33 -31.50 25.22
N ARG A 103 16.77 -32.62 24.76
CA ARG A 103 17.40 -33.48 23.76
C ARG A 103 17.50 -32.77 22.40
N PRO A 104 18.54 -33.01 21.55
CA PRO A 104 18.73 -32.35 20.26
C PRO A 104 17.46 -32.34 19.37
N LYS A 105 16.73 -33.45 19.31
CA LYS A 105 15.47 -33.54 18.53
C LYS A 105 14.36 -32.58 19.00
N ARG A 106 14.44 -32.06 20.24
CA ARG A 106 13.46 -31.11 20.81
C ARG A 106 13.97 -29.65 20.80
N MET A 107 15.15 -29.40 20.26
CA MET A 107 15.75 -28.06 20.14
C MET A 107 15.37 -27.36 18.81
N GLY A 108 14.72 -28.07 17.89
CA GLY A 108 14.30 -27.51 16.60
C GLY A 108 13.21 -26.43 16.76
N VAL A 109 13.31 -25.40 15.98
CA VAL A 109 12.34 -24.28 15.90
C VAL A 109 11.90 -24.06 14.46
N TYR A 110 11.65 -25.14 13.73
CA TYR A 110 11.22 -25.13 12.35
C TYR A 110 9.72 -24.89 12.23
N GLY A 111 9.27 -24.34 11.09
CA GLY A 111 7.86 -24.18 10.77
C GLY A 111 7.12 -23.12 11.60
N ILE A 112 7.85 -22.25 12.32
CA ILE A 112 7.23 -21.15 13.05
C ILE A 112 6.97 -20.01 12.09
N THR A 113 5.70 -19.79 11.77
CA THR A 113 5.22 -18.67 10.97
C THR A 113 4.28 -17.81 11.81
N THR A 114 4.25 -16.51 11.50
CA THR A 114 3.26 -15.63 12.11
C THR A 114 1.90 -15.88 11.45
N SER A 115 0.82 -15.96 12.23
CA SER A 115 -0.53 -16.09 11.70
C SER A 115 -1.08 -14.78 11.10
N LYS A 116 -0.31 -13.69 11.20
CA LYS A 116 -0.68 -12.34 10.75
C LYS A 116 0.24 -11.86 9.65
N GLY A 117 -0.32 -11.31 8.58
CA GLY A 117 0.43 -10.62 7.54
C GLY A 117 1.07 -9.31 8.07
N LEU A 118 2.15 -8.86 7.43
CA LEU A 118 2.83 -7.61 7.83
C LEU A 118 1.92 -6.39 7.75
N GLN A 119 1.01 -6.36 6.78
CA GLN A 119 0.03 -5.28 6.64
C GLN A 119 -0.88 -5.17 7.87
N LEU A 120 -1.45 -6.28 8.33
CA LEU A 120 -2.28 -6.30 9.53
C LEU A 120 -1.50 -5.89 10.78
N ILE A 121 -0.22 -6.30 10.88
CA ILE A 121 0.64 -5.87 11.99
C ILE A 121 0.87 -4.36 11.96
N ALA A 122 0.97 -3.74 10.76
CA ALA A 122 1.07 -2.29 10.63
C ALA A 122 -0.19 -1.59 11.15
N GLU A 123 -1.36 -2.08 10.77
CA GLU A 123 -2.66 -1.56 11.21
C GLU A 123 -2.82 -1.67 12.73
N GLU A 124 -2.53 -2.82 13.32
CA GLU A 124 -2.60 -3.02 14.77
C GLU A 124 -1.63 -2.10 15.54
N ARG A 125 -0.43 -1.84 14.99
CA ARG A 125 0.53 -0.91 15.61
C ARG A 125 0.05 0.54 15.52
N ALA A 126 -0.53 0.93 14.40
CA ALA A 126 -1.12 2.26 14.22
C ALA A 126 -2.30 2.46 15.17
N ALA A 127 -3.24 1.51 15.23
CA ALA A 127 -4.39 1.56 16.12
C ALA A 127 -3.99 1.65 17.60
N ARG A 128 -2.95 0.92 18.00
CA ARG A 128 -2.43 0.99 19.39
C ARG A 128 -1.83 2.36 19.74
N LYS A 129 -1.24 3.05 18.76
CA LYS A 129 -0.68 4.40 18.98
C LYS A 129 -1.76 5.49 18.98
N TYR A 130 -2.85 5.26 18.27
CA TYR A 130 -3.96 6.21 18.12
C TYR A 130 -5.30 5.56 18.54
N PRO A 131 -5.51 5.33 19.85
CA PRO A 131 -6.66 4.58 20.35
C PRO A 131 -8.01 5.28 20.12
N ASN A 132 -8.00 6.59 19.86
CA ASN A 132 -9.19 7.39 19.55
C ASN A 132 -9.56 7.36 18.06
N MET A 133 -8.80 6.63 17.24
CA MET A 133 -9.00 6.61 15.80
C MET A 133 -9.25 5.20 15.30
N GLU A 134 -10.11 5.08 14.30
CA GLU A 134 -10.41 3.83 13.59
C GLU A 134 -9.59 3.72 12.31
N VAL A 135 -9.20 2.50 11.97
CA VAL A 135 -8.45 2.19 10.75
C VAL A 135 -9.42 2.02 9.58
N LEU A 136 -9.31 2.87 8.55
CA LEU A 136 -10.03 2.69 7.29
C LEU A 136 -9.39 1.64 6.40
N GLY A 137 -8.07 1.65 6.34
CA GLY A 137 -7.32 0.72 5.51
C GLY A 137 -5.85 1.09 5.45
N SER A 138 -5.10 0.25 4.77
CA SER A 138 -3.66 0.42 4.63
C SER A 138 -3.16 -0.04 3.26
N TYR A 139 -2.01 0.44 2.84
CA TYR A 139 -1.38 0.06 1.58
C TYR A 139 0.14 0.10 1.68
N TRP A 140 0.75 -0.73 0.88
CA TRP A 140 2.20 -0.78 0.73
C TRP A 140 2.73 0.47 0.02
N VAL A 141 3.85 1.00 0.51
CA VAL A 141 4.50 2.19 -0.03
C VAL A 141 5.90 1.88 -0.54
N GLY A 142 6.66 1.09 0.19
CA GLY A 142 8.02 0.73 -0.20
C GLY A 142 8.61 -0.38 0.65
N GLU A 143 9.67 -0.95 0.17
CA GLU A 143 10.42 -1.98 0.90
C GLU A 143 11.91 -1.93 0.56
N ASP A 144 12.72 -2.37 1.49
CA ASP A 144 14.13 -2.64 1.30
C ASP A 144 14.49 -4.07 1.76
N GLY A 145 15.77 -4.40 1.81
CA GLY A 145 16.21 -5.72 2.28
C GLY A 145 15.86 -6.02 3.74
N THR A 146 15.66 -5.01 4.58
CA THR A 146 15.46 -5.15 6.03
C THR A 146 14.07 -4.75 6.48
N TYR A 147 13.45 -3.75 5.84
CA TYR A 147 12.19 -3.16 6.26
C TYR A 147 11.17 -3.12 5.14
N VAL A 148 9.90 -3.04 5.55
CA VAL A 148 8.76 -2.74 4.68
C VAL A 148 7.96 -1.61 5.32
N TRP A 149 7.44 -0.71 4.50
CA TRP A 149 6.64 0.44 4.93
C TRP A 149 5.23 0.34 4.39
N TYR A 150 4.28 0.54 5.29
CA TYR A 150 2.86 0.67 4.99
C TYR A 150 2.37 2.03 5.43
N GLU A 151 1.50 2.64 4.65
CA GLU A 151 0.71 3.79 5.08
C GLU A 151 -0.66 3.31 5.52
N VAL A 152 -1.06 3.72 6.72
CA VAL A 152 -2.34 3.39 7.37
C VAL A 152 -3.16 4.67 7.44
N ILE A 153 -4.40 4.60 6.97
CA ILE A 153 -5.36 5.71 7.03
C ILE A 153 -6.19 5.52 8.28
N LEU A 154 -6.18 6.53 9.13
CA LEU A 154 -6.93 6.57 10.39
C LEU A 154 -7.95 7.70 10.34
N VAL A 155 -9.12 7.47 10.92
CA VAL A 155 -10.23 8.43 11.01
C VAL A 155 -10.66 8.55 12.45
N ASP A 156 -10.90 9.77 12.89
CA ASP A 156 -11.47 10.08 14.19
C ASP A 156 -13.00 10.16 14.10
N PRO A 157 -13.75 9.16 14.60
CA PRO A 157 -15.20 9.15 14.52
C PRO A 157 -15.85 10.24 15.39
N SER A 158 -15.11 10.80 16.36
CA SER A 158 -15.61 11.85 17.24
C SER A 158 -15.51 13.25 16.64
N HIS A 159 -14.72 13.41 15.59
CA HIS A 159 -14.47 14.72 14.97
C HIS A 159 -15.72 15.26 14.25
N PRO A 160 -16.14 16.54 14.46
CA PRO A 160 -17.35 17.09 13.85
C PRO A 160 -17.39 16.99 12.31
N ALA A 161 -16.26 17.26 11.65
CA ALA A 161 -16.16 17.17 10.19
C ALA A 161 -16.36 15.73 9.65
N ILE A 162 -16.13 14.71 10.47
CA ILE A 162 -16.36 13.31 10.12
C ILE A 162 -17.81 12.94 10.40
N ARG A 163 -18.36 13.38 11.52
CA ARG A 163 -19.77 13.15 11.87
C ARG A 163 -20.75 13.74 10.86
N SER A 164 -20.42 14.89 10.27
CA SER A 164 -21.24 15.55 9.26
C SER A 164 -21.07 14.96 7.84
N ASP A 165 -20.10 14.08 7.62
CA ASP A 165 -19.85 13.49 6.30
C ASP A 165 -20.66 12.21 6.12
N PRO A 166 -21.58 12.16 5.11
CA PRO A 166 -22.41 11.00 4.86
C PRO A 166 -21.60 9.74 4.53
N ASP A 167 -20.40 9.87 3.94
CA ASP A 167 -19.56 8.74 3.58
C ASP A 167 -18.96 8.02 4.80
N PHE A 168 -18.93 8.68 5.98
CA PHE A 168 -18.41 8.13 7.24
C PHE A 168 -19.50 7.87 8.28
N SER A 169 -20.78 8.01 7.94
CA SER A 169 -21.92 7.81 8.84
C SER A 169 -21.92 6.43 9.51
N TRP A 170 -21.42 5.42 8.82
CA TRP A 170 -21.30 4.04 9.33
C TRP A 170 -20.29 3.88 10.47
N LEU A 171 -19.35 4.83 10.65
CA LEU A 171 -18.38 4.86 11.75
C LEU A 171 -18.95 5.52 13.02
N VAL A 172 -19.91 6.42 12.87
CA VAL A 172 -20.41 7.24 13.98
C VAL A 172 -21.30 6.47 14.94
N GLY A 173 -21.80 5.31 14.54
CA GLY A 173 -22.69 4.46 15.35
C GLY A 173 -21.99 3.33 16.13
N LYS A 174 -20.67 3.32 16.17
CA LYS A 174 -19.88 2.31 16.91
C LYS A 174 -19.41 2.80 18.24
#